data_5b2e8e1c492e3610e8c221f962399911
#
_entry.id   5b2e8e1c492e3610e8c221f962399911
#
_cell.length_a   1.000
_cell.length_b   1.000
_cell.length_c   1.000
_cell.angle_alpha   90.00
_cell.angle_beta   90.00
_cell.angle_gamma   90.00
#
_symmetry.space_group_name_H-M   'P 1'
#
loop_
_entity.id
_entity.type
_entity.pdbx_description
1 polymer ?
#
loop_
_entity_poly.entity_id
_entity_poly.type
_entity_poly.pdbx_seq_one_letter_code
_entity_poly.pdbx_strand_id
1 'polypeptide(L)'
;MNDYQTELRNKNRGYMKLIVWQKAMQLFELVWQIVFTEAKIDFKLRSQLADAAQSISANISEGYGRRSVGEYIQFLYYALGSLAETMTRAIGLQRTNQISAGRFHDFDLVHYEVENRLLRLIAKLEQKRDDDDWIARIAEDPEEYSSTPTLQHSITPTLRTHA
;
A
#
# COMPACT_ATOMS: atom_id res chain seq x y z
N MET A 1 3.50 -7.03 -18.41
CA MET A 1 2.83 -6.77 -17.14
C MET A 1 2.23 -8.07 -16.70
N ASN A 2 2.82 -8.78 -15.76
CA ASN A 2 2.41 -10.12 -15.38
C ASN A 2 1.02 -10.08 -14.75
N ASP A 3 0.12 -10.91 -15.25
CA ASP A 3 -1.29 -11.05 -14.85
C ASP A 3 -1.52 -11.53 -13.39
N TYR A 4 -0.50 -11.43 -12.55
CA TYR A 4 -0.56 -11.83 -11.14
C TYR A 4 -1.69 -11.16 -10.38
N GLN A 5 -2.06 -9.94 -10.80
CA GLN A 5 -3.15 -9.19 -10.18
C GLN A 5 -4.55 -9.67 -10.61
N THR A 6 -4.66 -10.37 -11.74
CA THR A 6 -5.95 -10.85 -12.24
C THR A 6 -6.36 -12.19 -11.65
N GLU A 7 -5.41 -13.00 -11.16
CA GLU A 7 -5.67 -14.31 -10.55
C GLU A 7 -6.00 -14.24 -9.06
N LEU A 8 -5.62 -13.16 -8.37
CA LEU A 8 -5.98 -12.97 -6.98
C LEU A 8 -7.50 -12.82 -6.85
N ARG A 9 -8.13 -13.70 -6.07
CA ARG A 9 -9.59 -13.72 -5.79
C ARG A 9 -10.17 -12.38 -5.32
N ASN A 10 -9.32 -11.41 -5.03
CA ASN A 10 -9.66 -10.08 -4.54
C ASN A 10 -9.38 -8.98 -5.56
N LYS A 11 -9.79 -9.18 -6.81
CA LYS A 11 -9.79 -8.14 -7.86
C LYS A 11 -10.41 -6.80 -7.42
N ASN A 12 -11.19 -6.81 -6.35
CA ASN A 12 -11.92 -5.66 -5.82
C ASN A 12 -11.25 -4.98 -4.63
N ARG A 13 -10.04 -5.38 -4.22
CA ARG A 13 -9.29 -4.59 -3.23
C ARG A 13 -8.91 -3.25 -3.85
N GLY A 14 -9.66 -2.20 -3.50
CA GLY A 14 -9.57 -0.88 -4.14
C GLY A 14 -8.17 -0.27 -4.09
N TYR A 15 -7.41 -0.49 -2.99
CA TYR A 15 -6.04 0.00 -2.88
C TYR A 15 -5.09 -0.56 -3.95
N MET A 16 -5.32 -1.81 -4.44
CA MET A 16 -4.48 -2.42 -5.48
C MET A 16 -4.65 -1.73 -6.84
N LYS A 17 -5.74 -1.00 -7.04
CA LYS A 17 -5.99 -0.18 -8.23
C LYS A 17 -5.31 1.19 -8.15
N LEU A 18 -4.86 1.61 -6.98
CA LEU A 18 -4.15 2.86 -6.80
C LEU A 18 -2.77 2.79 -7.47
N ILE A 19 -2.52 3.70 -8.40
CA ILE A 19 -1.23 3.75 -9.11
C ILE A 19 -0.08 3.99 -8.12
N VAL A 20 -0.30 4.80 -7.09
CA VAL A 20 0.70 5.05 -6.03
C VAL A 20 1.08 3.78 -5.28
N TRP A 21 0.11 2.90 -5.00
CA TRP A 21 0.39 1.61 -4.37
C TRP A 21 1.19 0.69 -5.31
N GLN A 22 0.80 0.62 -6.57
CA GLN A 22 1.51 -0.18 -7.59
C GLN A 22 2.96 0.30 -7.75
N LYS A 23 3.19 1.62 -7.74
CA LYS A 23 4.53 2.21 -7.81
C LYS A 23 5.35 1.97 -6.53
N ALA A 24 4.72 1.99 -5.36
CA ALA A 24 5.37 1.61 -4.11
C ALA A 24 5.81 0.13 -4.12
N MET A 25 5.00 -0.77 -4.70
CA MET A 25 5.40 -2.18 -4.89
C MET A 25 6.56 -2.31 -5.88
N GLN A 26 6.58 -1.56 -6.98
CA GLN A 26 7.72 -1.55 -7.92
C GLN A 26 9.00 -1.05 -7.23
N LEU A 27 8.90 -0.03 -6.38
CA LEU A 27 10.04 0.45 -5.59
C LEU A 27 10.55 -0.63 -4.63
N PHE A 28 9.66 -1.34 -3.94
CA PHE A 28 10.03 -2.45 -3.07
C PHE A 28 10.73 -3.57 -3.85
N GLU A 29 10.21 -3.99 -4.99
CA GLU A 29 10.81 -5.02 -5.86
C GLU A 29 12.21 -4.60 -6.32
N LEU A 30 12.40 -3.34 -6.72
CA LEU A 30 13.69 -2.80 -7.10
C LEU A 30 14.68 -2.78 -5.93
N VAL A 31 14.25 -2.34 -4.75
CA VAL A 31 15.04 -2.39 -3.53
C VAL A 31 15.45 -3.83 -3.21
N TRP A 32 14.51 -4.78 -3.29
CA TRP A 32 14.79 -6.19 -3.06
C TRP A 32 15.89 -6.72 -4.00
N GLN A 33 15.78 -6.44 -5.30
CA GLN A 33 16.80 -6.83 -6.29
C GLN A 33 18.15 -6.25 -5.94
N ILE A 34 18.23 -4.95 -5.63
CA ILE A 34 19.48 -4.28 -5.27
C ILE A 34 20.13 -4.95 -4.04
N VAL A 35 19.37 -5.13 -2.96
CA VAL A 35 19.98 -5.48 -1.66
C VAL A 35 20.16 -6.99 -1.43
N PHE A 36 19.38 -7.84 -2.10
CA PHE A 36 19.43 -9.29 -1.88
C PHE A 36 20.03 -10.07 -3.04
N THR A 37 20.04 -9.54 -4.26
CA THR A 37 20.53 -10.27 -5.43
C THR A 37 21.80 -9.68 -6.03
N GLU A 38 22.00 -8.37 -5.96
CA GLU A 38 23.09 -7.70 -6.70
C GLU A 38 24.22 -7.19 -5.80
N ALA A 39 23.93 -6.82 -4.56
CA ALA A 39 24.88 -6.18 -3.67
C ALA A 39 25.26 -7.07 -2.48
N LYS A 40 26.54 -7.00 -2.08
CA LYS A 40 27.03 -7.62 -0.85
C LYS A 40 26.89 -6.61 0.29
N ILE A 41 25.68 -6.46 0.80
CA ILE A 41 25.36 -5.55 1.87
C ILE A 41 25.22 -6.33 3.19
N ASP A 42 25.64 -5.74 4.31
CA ASP A 42 25.42 -6.31 5.64
C ASP A 42 23.93 -6.64 5.85
N PHE A 43 23.67 -7.77 6.50
CA PHE A 43 22.30 -8.28 6.69
C PHE A 43 21.38 -7.27 7.34
N LYS A 44 21.87 -6.56 8.38
CA LYS A 44 21.07 -5.58 9.11
C LYS A 44 20.70 -4.39 8.20
N LEU A 45 21.67 -3.87 7.45
CA LEU A 45 21.44 -2.72 6.56
C LEU A 45 20.45 -3.04 5.44
N ARG A 46 20.61 -4.21 4.78
CA ARG A 46 19.69 -4.63 3.71
C ARG A 46 18.28 -4.89 4.22
N SER A 47 18.13 -5.53 5.39
CA SER A 47 16.83 -5.78 6.00
C SER A 47 16.12 -4.46 6.32
N GLN A 48 16.81 -3.51 6.94
CA GLN A 48 16.24 -2.22 7.29
C GLN A 48 15.80 -1.41 6.06
N LEU A 49 16.55 -1.47 4.95
CA LEU A 49 16.13 -0.80 3.71
C LEU A 49 14.92 -1.48 3.08
N ALA A 50 14.89 -2.81 3.05
CA ALA A 50 13.76 -3.57 2.54
C ALA A 50 12.48 -3.34 3.38
N ASP A 51 12.61 -3.34 4.71
CA ASP A 51 11.50 -3.09 5.64
C ASP A 51 10.92 -1.68 5.44
N ALA A 52 11.78 -0.66 5.32
CA ALA A 52 11.34 0.71 5.05
C ALA A 52 10.58 0.80 3.70
N ALA A 53 11.11 0.20 2.65
CA ALA A 53 10.48 0.19 1.33
C ALA A 53 9.13 -0.55 1.33
N GLN A 54 9.02 -1.69 2.03
CA GLN A 54 7.77 -2.44 2.17
C GLN A 54 6.72 -1.65 2.96
N SER A 55 7.14 -0.92 3.98
CA SER A 55 6.25 -0.11 4.83
C SER A 55 5.50 0.97 4.06
N ILE A 56 6.02 1.44 2.92
CA ILE A 56 5.33 2.43 2.07
C ILE A 56 4.00 1.87 1.58
N SER A 57 4.03 0.73 0.88
CA SER A 57 2.83 0.09 0.33
C SER A 57 1.89 -0.43 1.42
N ALA A 58 2.45 -0.90 2.55
CA ALA A 58 1.69 -1.36 3.71
C ALA A 58 0.85 -0.21 4.30
N ASN A 59 1.46 0.96 4.55
CA ASN A 59 0.74 2.13 5.06
C ASN A 59 -0.33 2.64 4.10
N ILE A 60 -0.08 2.64 2.78
CA ILE A 60 -1.09 3.04 1.78
C ILE A 60 -2.31 2.11 1.86
N SER A 61 -2.10 0.79 1.91
CA SER A 61 -3.19 -0.19 1.97
C SER A 61 -3.93 -0.17 3.30
N GLU A 62 -3.23 0.01 4.41
CA GLU A 62 -3.83 0.12 5.74
C GLU A 62 -4.69 1.37 5.83
N GLY A 63 -4.18 2.52 5.40
CA GLY A 63 -4.93 3.77 5.37
C GLY A 63 -6.18 3.68 4.51
N TYR A 64 -6.09 3.04 3.34
CA TYR A 64 -7.25 2.82 2.48
C TYR A 64 -8.35 1.99 3.16
N GLY A 65 -7.99 1.07 4.05
CA GLY A 65 -8.94 0.26 4.83
C GLY A 65 -9.58 1.01 6.00
N ARG A 66 -9.16 2.23 6.32
CA ARG A 66 -9.74 3.04 7.39
C ARG A 66 -11.07 3.66 6.94
N ARG A 67 -11.99 3.84 7.88
CA ARG A 67 -13.32 4.38 7.60
C ARG A 67 -13.36 5.90 7.55
N SER A 68 -12.31 6.57 8.00
CA SER A 68 -12.19 8.01 8.11
C SER A 68 -11.16 8.54 7.11
N VAL A 69 -11.50 9.61 6.39
CA VAL A 69 -10.55 10.28 5.49
C VAL A 69 -9.36 10.85 6.26
N GLY A 70 -9.58 11.34 7.48
CA GLY A 70 -8.51 11.84 8.35
C GLY A 70 -7.50 10.75 8.71
N GLU A 71 -7.97 9.55 9.08
CA GLU A 71 -7.10 8.40 9.32
C GLU A 71 -6.38 7.97 8.04
N TYR A 72 -7.06 7.97 6.90
CA TYR A 72 -6.41 7.65 5.63
C TYR A 72 -5.26 8.61 5.33
N ILE A 73 -5.48 9.92 5.44
CA ILE A 73 -4.43 10.94 5.28
C ILE A 73 -3.26 10.68 6.25
N GLN A 74 -3.55 10.37 7.51
CA GLN A 74 -2.51 10.08 8.51
C GLN A 74 -1.62 8.90 8.08
N PHE A 75 -2.19 7.80 7.58
CA PHE A 75 -1.43 6.66 7.08
C PHE A 75 -0.62 6.99 5.81
N LEU A 76 -1.13 7.87 4.96
CA LEU A 76 -0.35 8.36 3.82
C LEU A 76 0.85 9.20 4.26
N TYR A 77 0.76 9.96 5.35
CA TYR A 77 1.91 10.62 5.96
C TYR A 77 2.90 9.61 6.57
N TYR A 78 2.44 8.50 7.15
CA TYR A 78 3.33 7.41 7.56
C TYR A 78 4.03 6.78 6.35
N ALA A 79 3.35 6.63 5.22
CA ALA A 79 3.98 6.17 3.98
C ALA A 79 5.05 7.15 3.48
N LEU A 80 4.83 8.48 3.57
CA LEU A 80 5.85 9.50 3.27
C LEU A 80 7.06 9.38 4.21
N GLY A 81 6.84 9.14 5.50
CA GLY A 81 7.92 8.91 6.46
C GLY A 81 8.76 7.69 6.08
N SER A 82 8.12 6.58 5.71
CA SER A 82 8.79 5.37 5.24
C SER A 82 9.54 5.59 3.93
N LEU A 83 9.01 6.42 3.04
CA LEU A 83 9.66 6.80 1.79
C LEU A 83 10.94 7.62 2.04
N ALA A 84 10.88 8.60 2.94
CA ALA A 84 12.05 9.40 3.36
C ALA A 84 13.12 8.54 4.03
N GLU A 85 12.72 7.57 4.85
CA GLU A 85 13.62 6.60 5.45
C GLU A 85 14.31 5.74 4.38
N THR A 86 13.55 5.24 3.41
CA THR A 86 14.05 4.44 2.29
C THR A 86 15.12 5.21 1.51
N MET A 87 14.89 6.49 1.18
CA MET A 87 15.84 7.36 0.50
C MET A 87 17.12 7.56 1.35
N THR A 88 16.95 7.89 2.63
CA THR A 88 18.08 8.13 3.53
C THR A 88 19.00 6.91 3.62
N ARG A 89 18.43 5.72 3.73
CA ARG A 89 19.19 4.45 3.78
C ARG A 89 19.87 4.15 2.44
N ALA A 90 19.19 4.37 1.30
CA ALA A 90 19.76 4.19 -0.03
C ALA A 90 20.94 5.15 -0.27
N ILE A 91 20.84 6.42 0.14
CA ILE A 91 21.94 7.39 0.10
C ILE A 91 23.12 6.89 0.94
N GLY A 92 22.87 6.36 2.14
CA GLY A 92 23.91 5.79 2.99
C GLY A 92 24.69 4.66 2.30
N LEU A 93 23.97 3.73 1.67
CA LEU A 93 24.57 2.62 0.91
C LEU A 93 25.33 3.11 -0.33
N GLN A 94 24.83 4.11 -1.03
CA GLN A 94 25.49 4.69 -2.20
C GLN A 94 26.78 5.42 -1.79
N ARG A 95 26.76 6.21 -0.71
CA ARG A 95 27.96 6.93 -0.20
C ARG A 95 29.03 6.01 0.34
N THR A 96 28.68 4.82 0.79
CA THR A 96 29.61 3.79 1.26
C THR A 96 30.01 2.79 0.15
N ASN A 97 29.65 3.09 -1.11
CA ASN A 97 29.93 2.24 -2.28
C ASN A 97 29.34 0.83 -2.18
N GLN A 98 28.26 0.64 -1.40
CA GLN A 98 27.53 -0.62 -1.31
C GLN A 98 26.62 -0.84 -2.52
N ILE A 99 26.13 0.22 -3.14
CA ILE A 99 25.36 0.19 -4.38
C ILE A 99 26.00 1.15 -5.40
N SER A 100 25.92 0.77 -6.68
CA SER A 100 26.49 1.58 -7.78
C SER A 100 25.67 2.84 -8.03
N ALA A 101 26.30 3.86 -8.62
CA ALA A 101 25.62 5.10 -9.02
C ALA A 101 24.47 4.84 -10.02
N GLY A 102 24.63 3.86 -10.94
CA GLY A 102 23.58 3.48 -11.88
C GLY A 102 22.35 2.90 -11.18
N ARG A 103 22.56 1.99 -10.21
CA ARG A 103 21.46 1.41 -9.42
C ARG A 103 20.80 2.43 -8.51
N PHE A 104 21.56 3.34 -7.96
CA PHE A 104 20.99 4.46 -7.20
C PHE A 104 20.16 5.36 -8.08
N HIS A 105 20.58 5.64 -9.30
CA HIS A 105 19.81 6.41 -10.27
C HIS A 105 18.46 5.74 -10.62
N ASP A 106 18.47 4.43 -10.91
CA ASP A 106 17.25 3.67 -11.19
C ASP A 106 16.27 3.72 -9.99
N PHE A 107 16.82 3.57 -8.78
CA PHE A 107 16.07 3.68 -7.54
C PHE A 107 15.46 5.09 -7.38
N ASP A 108 16.25 6.14 -7.57
CA ASP A 108 15.82 7.54 -7.39
C ASP A 108 14.66 7.91 -8.33
N LEU A 109 14.70 7.44 -9.58
CA LEU A 109 13.61 7.67 -10.55
C LEU A 109 12.28 7.09 -10.05
N VAL A 110 12.28 5.84 -9.57
CA VAL A 110 11.06 5.19 -9.09
C VAL A 110 10.60 5.80 -7.76
N HIS A 111 11.55 6.12 -6.87
CA HIS A 111 11.28 6.77 -5.60
C HIS A 111 10.60 8.13 -5.81
N TYR A 112 11.14 8.97 -6.68
CA TYR A 112 10.57 10.27 -7.03
C TYR A 112 9.15 10.16 -7.60
N GLU A 113 8.87 9.15 -8.42
CA GLU A 113 7.52 8.91 -8.93
C GLU A 113 6.54 8.56 -7.81
N VAL A 114 6.95 7.72 -6.85
CA VAL A 114 6.12 7.36 -5.69
C VAL A 114 5.82 8.60 -4.85
N GLU A 115 6.85 9.40 -4.54
CA GLU A 115 6.72 10.61 -3.73
C GLU A 115 5.71 11.60 -4.34
N ASN A 116 5.85 11.93 -5.61
CA ASN A 116 4.94 12.86 -6.29
C ASN A 116 3.50 12.37 -6.32
N ARG A 117 3.30 11.05 -6.53
CA ARG A 117 1.95 10.46 -6.53
C ARG A 117 1.33 10.49 -5.14
N LEU A 118 2.14 10.23 -4.11
CA LEU A 118 1.70 10.21 -2.73
C LEU A 118 1.29 11.62 -2.28
N LEU A 119 2.12 12.63 -2.56
CA LEU A 119 1.82 14.03 -2.27
C LEU A 119 0.55 14.52 -2.96
N ARG A 120 0.35 14.16 -4.24
CA ARG A 120 -0.87 14.51 -4.98
C ARG A 120 -2.12 13.83 -4.41
N LEU A 121 -1.99 12.58 -3.97
CA LEU A 121 -3.10 11.87 -3.34
C LEU A 121 -3.48 12.51 -2.01
N ILE A 122 -2.49 12.85 -1.17
CA ILE A 122 -2.72 13.54 0.11
C ILE A 122 -3.42 14.86 -0.14
N ALA A 123 -2.87 15.73 -1.00
CA ALA A 123 -3.47 17.04 -1.30
C ALA A 123 -4.92 16.93 -1.77
N LYS A 124 -5.22 15.95 -2.63
CA LYS A 124 -6.60 15.71 -3.10
C LYS A 124 -7.55 15.27 -1.98
N LEU A 125 -7.06 14.44 -1.05
CA LEU A 125 -7.88 13.99 0.08
C LEU A 125 -8.07 15.08 1.13
N GLU A 126 -7.05 15.91 1.36
CA GLU A 126 -7.15 17.07 2.25
C GLU A 126 -8.18 18.07 1.74
N GLN A 127 -8.13 18.41 0.45
CA GLN A 127 -9.14 19.27 -0.17
C GLN A 127 -10.55 18.69 -0.01
N LYS A 128 -10.73 17.38 -0.28
CA LYS A 128 -12.05 16.74 -0.12
C LYS A 128 -12.54 16.70 1.31
N ARG A 129 -11.64 16.55 2.28
CA ARG A 129 -11.98 16.61 3.70
C ARG A 129 -12.49 18.00 4.08
N ASP A 130 -11.81 19.04 3.61
CA ASP A 130 -12.15 20.43 3.93
C ASP A 130 -13.45 20.89 3.25
N ASP A 131 -13.76 20.33 2.06
CA ASP A 131 -15.00 20.60 1.33
C ASP A 131 -16.23 19.83 1.87
N ASP A 132 -16.07 19.01 2.92
CA ASP A 132 -17.13 18.16 3.52
C ASP A 132 -17.78 17.14 2.54
N ASP A 133 -17.21 16.97 1.33
CA ASP A 133 -17.75 16.17 0.22
C ASP A 133 -17.67 14.65 0.50
N TRP A 134 -16.92 14.26 1.53
CA TRP A 134 -16.77 12.86 1.91
C TRP A 134 -18.01 12.28 2.60
N ILE A 135 -18.68 13.09 3.40
CA ILE A 135 -19.89 12.68 4.15
C ILE A 135 -21.07 12.53 3.20
N ALA A 136 -21.20 13.41 2.22
CA ALA A 136 -22.29 13.38 1.24
C ALA A 136 -22.31 12.08 0.43
N ARG A 137 -21.15 11.55 0.02
CA ARG A 137 -21.07 10.29 -0.76
C ARG A 137 -21.39 9.04 0.04
N ILE A 138 -21.10 9.01 1.35
CA ILE A 138 -21.49 7.89 2.22
C ILE A 138 -23.00 7.93 2.50
N ALA A 139 -23.59 9.11 2.50
CA ALA A 139 -25.02 9.31 2.74
C ALA A 139 -25.90 9.09 1.49
N GLU A 140 -25.31 9.21 0.29
CA GLU A 140 -26.08 9.11 -0.98
C GLU A 140 -26.19 7.70 -1.54
N ASP A 141 -25.51 6.70 -1.00
CA ASP A 141 -25.57 5.31 -1.48
C ASP A 141 -25.87 4.29 -0.36
N PRO A 142 -27.07 4.38 0.27
CA PRO A 142 -27.51 3.36 1.23
C PRO A 142 -27.88 2.03 0.56
N GLU A 143 -28.08 1.99 -0.76
CA GLU A 143 -28.53 0.79 -1.49
C GLU A 143 -27.36 -0.13 -1.90
N GLU A 144 -26.15 0.36 -2.08
CA GLU A 144 -24.98 -0.48 -2.43
C GLU A 144 -24.54 -1.38 -1.26
N TYR A 145 -24.89 -1.03 -0.02
CA TYR A 145 -24.64 -1.84 1.17
C TYR A 145 -25.78 -2.84 1.51
N SER A 146 -26.91 -2.75 0.85
CA SER A 146 -28.07 -3.62 1.06
C SER A 146 -27.92 -5.01 0.42
N SER A 147 -26.92 -5.27 -0.37
CA SER A 147 -26.68 -6.57 -1.00
C SER A 147 -25.70 -7.46 -0.22
N THR A 148 -25.72 -7.43 1.11
CA THR A 148 -25.08 -8.47 1.90
C THR A 148 -25.89 -9.76 1.70
N PRO A 149 -25.30 -10.86 1.19
CA PRO A 149 -26.03 -12.12 1.07
C PRO A 149 -26.44 -12.57 2.46
N THR A 150 -27.73 -12.63 2.73
CA THR A 150 -28.28 -13.21 3.93
C THR A 150 -27.90 -14.70 3.94
N LEU A 151 -26.97 -15.10 4.81
CA LEU A 151 -26.70 -16.49 5.08
C LEU A 151 -27.94 -17.09 5.74
N GLN A 152 -28.77 -17.74 4.93
CA GLN A 152 -29.86 -18.57 5.43
C GLN A 152 -29.26 -19.83 6.06
N HIS A 153 -29.03 -19.77 7.36
CA HIS A 153 -28.80 -20.98 8.14
C HIS A 153 -30.15 -21.66 8.41
N SER A 154 -30.54 -22.55 7.51
CA SER A 154 -31.56 -23.55 7.81
C SER A 154 -30.92 -24.66 8.66
N ILE A 155 -30.88 -24.49 9.97
CA ILE A 155 -30.63 -25.61 10.91
C ILE A 155 -32.00 -26.10 11.37
N THR A 156 -32.49 -27.15 10.72
CA THR A 156 -33.61 -27.92 11.23
C THR A 156 -33.03 -29.07 12.06
N PRO A 157 -33.23 -29.11 13.37
CA PRO A 157 -32.85 -30.29 14.17
C PRO A 157 -33.89 -31.38 13.96
N THR A 158 -33.49 -32.48 13.33
CA THR A 158 -34.31 -33.69 13.29
C THR A 158 -34.22 -34.39 14.64
N LEU A 159 -35.26 -34.26 15.48
CA LEU A 159 -35.46 -35.10 16.67
C LEU A 159 -35.75 -36.52 16.22
N ARG A 160 -34.80 -37.43 16.42
CA ARG A 160 -35.06 -38.87 16.41
C ARG A 160 -35.67 -39.28 17.74
N THR A 161 -36.94 -39.60 17.73
CA THR A 161 -37.61 -40.35 18.78
C THR A 161 -37.25 -41.84 18.60
N HIS A 162 -36.60 -42.41 19.63
CA HIS A 162 -36.51 -43.86 19.80
C HIS A 162 -37.71 -44.31 20.60
N ALA A 163 -38.52 -45.18 20.02
CA ALA A 163 -39.40 -46.11 20.72
C ALA A 163 -38.65 -47.43 20.95
#